data_14be3e1cde45f318e68550784893d545
#
_entry.id   14be3e1cde45f318e68550784893d545
#
_cell.length_a   1.000
_cell.length_b   1.000
_cell.length_c   1.000
_cell.angle_alpha   90.00
_cell.angle_beta   90.00
_cell.angle_gamma   90.00
#
_symmetry.space_group_name_H-M   'P 1'
#
loop_
_entity.id
_entity.type
_entity.pdbx_description
1 polymer ?
#
loop_
_entity_poly.entity_id
_entity_poly.type
_entity_poly.pdbx_seq_one_letter_code
_entity_poly.pdbx_strand_id
1 'polypeptide(L)' 'MRIERIEKSKHKQERVLVFLEGGDLLRITGAELLRFGLYKGMDL' A
#
# COMPACT_ATOMS: atom_id res chain seq x y z
N MET A 1 -12.27 -3.45 3.86
CA MET A 1 -10.99 -3.17 4.55
C MET A 1 -10.51 -1.78 4.20
N ARG A 2 -10.01 -1.06 5.19
CA ARG A 2 -9.50 0.29 4.99
C ARG A 2 -7.99 0.30 4.96
N ILE A 3 -7.43 1.09 4.06
CA ILE A 3 -5.99 1.31 4.02
C ILE A 3 -5.63 2.31 5.11
N GLU A 4 -4.86 1.87 6.09
CA GLU A 4 -4.45 2.73 7.19
C GLU A 4 -3.32 3.66 6.80
N ARG A 5 -2.35 3.16 6.03
CA ARG A 5 -1.23 3.97 5.56
C ARG A 5 -0.51 3.27 4.42
N ILE A 6 0.27 4.03 3.69
CA ILE A 6 1.07 3.53 2.58
C ILE A 6 2.48 4.05 2.77
N GLU A 7 3.48 3.17 2.69
CA GLU A 7 4.88 3.54 2.87
C GLU A 7 5.74 2.90 1.79
N LYS A 8 6.81 3.58 1.41
CA LYS A 8 7.81 2.99 0.54
C LYS A 8 8.73 2.08 1.34
N SER A 9 9.08 0.94 0.74
CA SER A 9 10.04 0.05 1.35
C SER A 9 11.43 0.70 1.35
N LYS A 10 12.15 0.57 2.45
CA LYS A 10 13.52 1.08 2.55
C LYS A 10 14.53 0.15 1.88
N HIS A 11 14.14 -1.09 1.66
CA HIS A 11 15.04 -2.11 1.15
C HIS A 11 14.90 -2.35 -0.34
N LYS A 12 13.75 -2.03 -0.92
CA LYS A 12 13.49 -2.22 -2.35
C LYS A 12 12.83 -0.97 -2.90
N GLN A 13 13.50 -0.34 -3.86
CA GLN A 13 13.05 0.96 -4.38
C GLN A 13 11.66 0.95 -4.99
N GLU A 14 11.28 -0.16 -5.60
CA GLU A 14 9.99 -0.24 -6.28
C GLU A 14 8.89 -0.86 -5.43
N ARG A 15 9.21 -1.23 -4.20
CA ARG A 15 8.24 -1.88 -3.32
C ARG A 15 7.49 -0.86 -2.48
N VAL A 16 6.18 -0.98 -2.48
CA VAL A 16 5.31 -0.14 -1.65
C VAL A 16 4.57 -1.04 -0.68
N LEU A 17 4.52 -0.63 0.57
CA LEU A 17 3.84 -1.37 1.63
C LEU A 17 2.51 -0.69 1.92
N VAL A 18 1.43 -1.43 1.77
CA VAL A 18 0.08 -0.93 2.05
C VAL A 18 -0.41 -1.61 3.32
N PHE A 19 -0.54 -0.81 4.38
CA PHE A 19 -0.98 -1.32 5.69
C PHE A 19 -2.50 -1.22 5.77
N LEU A 20 -3.14 -2.36 6.00
CA LEU A 20 -4.59 -2.44 6.10
C LEU A 20 -5.03 -2.53 7.56
N GLU A 21 -6.27 -2.13 7.82
CA GLU A 21 -6.82 -2.31 9.15
C GLU A 21 -6.87 -3.80 9.48
N GLY A 22 -6.72 -4.12 10.75
CA GLY A 22 -6.69 -5.52 11.18
C GLY A 22 -5.31 -6.15 11.12
N GLY A 23 -4.29 -5.39 10.73
CA GLY A 23 -2.91 -5.87 10.73
C GLY A 23 -2.43 -6.51 9.45
N ASP A 24 -3.26 -6.53 8.41
CA ASP A 24 -2.85 -7.08 7.12
C ASP A 24 -1.92 -6.12 6.38
N LEU A 25 -1.09 -6.69 5.53
CA LEU A 25 -0.09 -5.93 4.77
C LEU A 25 -0.05 -6.42 3.33
N LEU A 26 -0.15 -5.48 2.40
CA LEU A 26 0.04 -5.78 0.98
C LEU A 26 1.39 -5.25 0.52
N ARG A 27 2.09 -6.03 -0.26
CA ARG A 27 3.35 -5.64 -0.87
C ARG A 27 3.14 -5.50 -2.38
N ILE A 28 3.20 -4.27 -2.86
CA ILE A 28 2.94 -3.99 -4.28
C ILE A 28 4.05 -3.09 -4.82
N THR A 29 4.04 -2.89 -6.13
CA THR A 29 4.98 -1.96 -6.77
C THR A 29 4.37 -0.57 -6.84
N GLY A 30 5.21 0.45 -7.08
CA GLY A 30 4.72 1.80 -7.30
C GLY A 30 3.80 1.89 -8.50
N ALA A 31 4.10 1.12 -9.55
CA ALA A 31 3.25 1.07 -10.73
C ALA A 31 1.87 0.52 -10.40
N GLU A 32 1.81 -0.51 -9.57
CA GLU A 32 0.54 -1.09 -9.13
C GLU A 32 -0.24 -0.11 -8.26
N LEU A 33 0.46 0.64 -7.42
CA LEU A 33 -0.17 1.65 -6.59
C LEU A 33 -0.90 2.68 -7.45
N LEU A 34 -0.24 3.16 -8.51
CA LEU A 34 -0.83 4.11 -9.43
C LEU A 34 -1.97 3.49 -10.25
N ARG A 35 -1.75 2.28 -10.70
CA ARG A 35 -2.73 1.59 -11.54
C ARG A 35 -4.06 1.36 -10.81
N PHE A 36 -3.98 0.99 -9.55
CA PHE A 36 -5.17 0.73 -8.75
C PHE A 36 -5.72 1.98 -8.05
N GLY A 37 -4.95 3.07 -8.07
CA GLY A 37 -5.38 4.32 -7.46
C GLY A 37 -5.52 4.24 -5.95
N LEU A 38 -4.66 3.48 -5.29
CA LEU A 38 -4.74 3.28 -3.85
C LEU A 38 -4.28 4.52 -3.09
N TYR A 39 -4.95 4.80 -1.98
CA TYR A 39 -4.59 5.95 -1.14
C TYR A 39 -4.97 5.68 0.30
N LYS A 40 -4.36 6.44 1.20
CA LYS A 40 -4.63 6.33 2.64
C LYS A 40 -6.10 6.66 2.93
N GLY A 41 -6.72 5.79 3.71
CA GLY A 41 -8.12 5.94 4.05
C GLY A 41 -9.07 5.31 3.06
N MET A 42 -8.56 4.79 1.96
CA MET A 42 -9.39 4.12 0.97
C MET A 42 -10.01 2.85 1.54
N ASP A 43 -11.27 2.64 1.25
CA ASP A 43 -11.99 1.44 1.67
C ASP A 43 -12.00 0.44 0.52
N LEU A 44 -11.43 -0.72 0.77
CA LEU A 44 -11.35 -1.79 -0.24
C LEU A 44 -12.51 -2.76 -0.15
#